data_45becfd982e233e0bb828550b24cc0d8
#
_entry.id   45becfd982e233e0bb828550b24cc0d8
#
_cell.length_a   1.000
_cell.length_b   1.000
_cell.length_c   1.000
_cell.angle_alpha   90.00
_cell.angle_beta   90.00
_cell.angle_gamma   90.00
#
_symmetry.space_group_name_H-M   'P 1'
#
loop_
_entity.id
_entity.type
_entity.pdbx_description
1 polymer ?
#
loop_
_entity_poly.entity_id
_entity_poly.type
_entity_poly.pdbx_seq_one_letter_code
_entity_poly.pdbx_strand_id
1 'polypeptide(L)'
;HFGEFSRIYQSFLKMSTCIDSNTIGSNEVFNFCLLNKIKLIYSATSASIGNKGEDKNLSPYAFTKAKNLELLENLKKWFNFKYEIIYFYNVYGPGQIKKGSMATVIGIFEDQFKKKIPLTIVRPGSQSRRFTHVFDTVEGCYFAWKKNMCKHYSVSHKKSYTIIEVAKMFNSKVKFLPSRKGERYASALTSMNLSNKVHKIFGKINLKDYIINIVKNSQKRP
;
A
#
# COMPACT_ATOMS: atom_id res chain seq x y z
N HIS A 1 1.89 0.39 13.95
CA HIS A 1 3.05 -0.37 13.49
C HIS A 1 3.15 -0.28 11.97
N PHE A 2 4.17 0.44 11.46
CA PHE A 2 4.44 0.65 10.03
C PHE A 2 5.86 0.21 9.62
N GLY A 3 6.65 -0.27 10.57
CA GLY A 3 8.05 -0.68 10.39
C GLY A 3 8.17 -2.10 9.86
N GLU A 4 7.66 -2.37 8.65
CA GLU A 4 7.70 -3.69 8.03
C GLU A 4 8.21 -3.61 6.59
N PHE A 5 8.75 -4.72 6.10
CA PHE A 5 9.10 -4.84 4.68
C PHE A 5 7.86 -4.68 3.79
N SER A 6 7.90 -3.85 2.76
CA SER A 6 6.68 -3.37 2.07
C SER A 6 6.73 -3.41 0.54
N ARG A 7 7.51 -4.32 -0.08
CA ARG A 7 7.63 -4.42 -1.54
C ARG A 7 7.50 -5.86 -2.04
N ILE A 8 6.53 -6.10 -2.94
CA ILE A 8 6.24 -7.43 -3.50
C ILE A 8 7.48 -8.01 -4.19
N TYR A 9 7.97 -7.37 -5.25
CA TYR A 9 9.10 -7.88 -6.02
C TYR A 9 10.36 -8.06 -5.17
N GLN A 10 10.69 -7.08 -4.34
CA GLN A 10 11.87 -7.13 -3.48
C GLN A 10 11.80 -8.24 -2.42
N SER A 11 10.60 -8.67 -2.02
CA SER A 11 10.45 -9.77 -1.07
C SER A 11 10.90 -11.13 -1.61
N PHE A 12 10.94 -11.31 -2.94
CA PHE A 12 11.54 -12.51 -3.55
C PHE A 12 13.06 -12.45 -3.53
N LEU A 13 13.65 -11.26 -3.66
CA LEU A 13 15.11 -11.07 -3.69
C LEU A 13 15.70 -11.03 -2.27
N LYS A 14 14.93 -10.62 -1.29
CA LYS A 14 15.32 -10.43 0.11
C LYS A 14 14.34 -11.15 1.04
N MET A 15 14.14 -12.45 0.78
CA MET A 15 13.11 -13.24 1.47
C MET A 15 13.35 -13.29 2.98
N SER A 16 14.58 -13.60 3.42
CA SER A 16 14.92 -13.65 4.85
C SER A 16 14.64 -12.30 5.53
N THR A 17 15.11 -11.19 4.96
CA THR A 17 14.83 -9.86 5.50
C THR A 17 13.32 -9.57 5.59
N CYS A 18 12.55 -10.01 4.59
CA CYS A 18 11.10 -9.85 4.60
C CYS A 18 10.44 -10.67 5.72
N ILE A 19 10.86 -11.91 5.89
CA ILE A 19 10.36 -12.80 6.95
C ILE A 19 10.74 -12.26 8.33
N ASP A 20 12.02 -11.95 8.56
CA ASP A 20 12.50 -11.44 9.84
C ASP A 20 11.76 -10.15 10.24
N SER A 21 11.66 -9.19 9.32
CA SER A 21 10.97 -7.94 9.59
C SER A 21 9.47 -8.11 9.82
N ASN A 22 8.79 -8.89 8.96
CA ASN A 22 7.33 -8.95 8.96
C ASN A 22 6.76 -10.02 9.89
N THR A 23 7.51 -11.06 10.25
CA THR A 23 7.04 -12.06 11.22
C THR A 23 7.69 -11.87 12.58
N ILE A 24 9.01 -12.00 12.69
CA ILE A 24 9.70 -11.88 13.96
C ILE A 24 9.56 -10.48 14.52
N GLY A 25 9.93 -9.44 13.75
CA GLY A 25 9.84 -8.05 14.20
C GLY A 25 8.42 -7.61 14.53
N SER A 26 7.42 -8.07 13.75
CA SER A 26 6.01 -7.76 14.07
C SER A 26 5.53 -8.48 15.32
N ASN A 27 5.96 -9.74 15.54
CA ASN A 27 5.63 -10.48 16.77
C ASN A 27 6.18 -9.76 18.01
N GLU A 28 7.40 -9.24 17.97
CA GLU A 28 7.97 -8.46 19.06
C GLU A 28 7.12 -7.21 19.38
N VAL A 29 6.66 -6.50 18.36
CA VAL A 29 5.77 -5.34 18.54
C VAL A 29 4.42 -5.77 19.11
N PHE A 30 3.84 -6.88 18.66
CA PHE A 30 2.56 -7.39 19.18
C PHE A 30 2.68 -7.79 20.65
N ASN A 31 3.76 -8.51 20.98
CA ASN A 31 4.04 -8.92 22.36
C ASN A 31 4.26 -7.71 23.27
N PHE A 32 5.06 -6.73 22.84
CA PHE A 32 5.24 -5.48 23.58
C PHE A 32 3.91 -4.77 23.85
N CYS A 33 3.05 -4.64 22.82
CA CYS A 33 1.74 -4.01 22.97
C CYS A 33 0.81 -4.80 23.89
N LEU A 34 0.87 -6.14 23.83
CA LEU A 34 0.07 -7.03 24.67
C LEU A 34 0.46 -6.90 26.14
N LEU A 35 1.75 -7.02 26.44
CA LEU A 35 2.27 -6.96 27.81
C LEU A 35 2.02 -5.60 28.47
N ASN A 36 2.13 -4.52 27.70
CA ASN A 36 1.94 -3.15 28.19
C ASN A 36 0.47 -2.65 28.06
N LYS A 37 -0.45 -3.49 27.63
CA LYS A 37 -1.88 -3.14 27.41
C LYS A 37 -2.06 -1.96 26.45
N ILE A 38 -1.19 -1.84 25.44
CA ILE A 38 -1.21 -0.78 24.42
C ILE A 38 -2.05 -1.25 23.23
N LYS A 39 -2.98 -0.41 22.78
CA LYS A 39 -3.74 -0.65 21.55
C LYS A 39 -2.82 -0.51 20.33
N LEU A 40 -2.88 -1.48 19.43
CA LEU A 40 -2.12 -1.50 18.19
C LEU A 40 -2.93 -0.94 17.02
N ILE A 41 -2.32 -0.05 16.23
CA ILE A 41 -2.77 0.28 14.87
C ILE A 41 -1.84 -0.44 13.88
N TYR A 42 -2.36 -1.45 13.19
CA TYR A 42 -1.57 -2.29 12.29
C TYR A 42 -1.76 -1.93 10.82
N SER A 43 -0.67 -1.69 10.13
CA SER A 43 -0.67 -1.43 8.68
C SER A 43 -0.74 -2.74 7.90
N ALA A 44 -1.92 -3.09 7.42
CA ALA A 44 -2.11 -4.19 6.50
C ALA A 44 -1.94 -3.73 5.04
N THR A 45 -1.96 -4.68 4.13
CA THR A 45 -1.83 -4.41 2.69
C THR A 45 -3.04 -4.89 1.92
N SER A 46 -3.41 -4.16 0.88
CA SER A 46 -4.38 -4.64 -0.09
C SER A 46 -3.96 -5.95 -0.79
N ALA A 47 -2.66 -6.30 -0.73
CA ALA A 47 -2.17 -7.57 -1.27
C ALA A 47 -2.67 -8.80 -0.49
N SER A 48 -2.94 -8.67 0.81
CA SER A 48 -3.44 -9.77 1.62
C SER A 48 -4.94 -10.06 1.43
N ILE A 49 -5.69 -9.17 0.80
CA ILE A 49 -7.13 -9.29 0.55
C ILE A 49 -7.50 -9.27 -0.94
N GLY A 50 -6.51 -9.10 -1.83
CA GLY A 50 -6.73 -9.05 -3.28
C GLY A 50 -7.22 -10.38 -3.83
N ASN A 51 -7.94 -10.33 -4.98
CA ASN A 51 -8.46 -11.49 -5.69
C ASN A 51 -9.20 -12.49 -4.77
N LYS A 52 -10.17 -11.99 -3.98
CA LYS A 52 -10.93 -12.79 -2.98
C LYS A 52 -10.06 -13.49 -1.93
N GLY A 53 -8.86 -12.95 -1.65
CA GLY A 53 -7.90 -13.52 -0.71
C GLY A 53 -6.83 -14.41 -1.36
N GLU A 54 -6.93 -14.75 -2.64
CA GLU A 54 -5.94 -15.57 -3.35
C GLU A 54 -4.57 -14.87 -3.47
N ASP A 55 -4.57 -13.55 -3.58
CA ASP A 55 -3.33 -12.76 -3.66
C ASP A 55 -2.42 -12.87 -2.43
N LYS A 56 -2.93 -13.36 -1.30
CA LYS A 56 -2.15 -13.54 -0.05
C LYS A 56 -0.95 -14.47 -0.20
N ASN A 57 -0.99 -15.40 -1.17
CA ASN A 57 0.07 -16.38 -1.40
C ASN A 57 0.97 -16.01 -2.59
N LEU A 58 0.79 -14.87 -3.25
CA LEU A 58 1.55 -14.49 -4.45
C LEU A 58 2.98 -14.04 -4.18
N SER A 59 3.34 -13.72 -2.94
CA SER A 59 4.70 -13.28 -2.59
C SER A 59 5.00 -13.47 -1.10
N PRO A 60 6.30 -13.56 -0.71
CA PRO A 60 6.67 -13.59 0.71
C PRO A 60 6.08 -12.40 1.50
N TYR A 61 6.06 -11.20 0.89
CA TYR A 61 5.45 -10.01 1.48
C TYR A 61 3.94 -10.19 1.74
N ALA A 62 3.18 -10.63 0.75
CA ALA A 62 1.74 -10.81 0.91
C ALA A 62 1.42 -11.91 1.94
N PHE A 63 2.19 -13.01 1.90
CA PHE A 63 2.07 -14.12 2.82
C PHE A 63 2.31 -13.70 4.28
N THR A 64 3.45 -13.05 4.56
CA THR A 64 3.77 -12.61 5.94
C THR A 64 2.73 -11.64 6.48
N LYS A 65 2.29 -10.68 5.66
CA LYS A 65 1.22 -9.75 6.04
C LYS A 65 -0.10 -10.46 6.34
N ALA A 66 -0.48 -11.46 5.55
CA ALA A 66 -1.70 -12.24 5.79
C ALA A 66 -1.60 -13.06 7.09
N LYS A 67 -0.44 -13.66 7.38
CA LYS A 67 -0.22 -14.40 8.62
C LYS A 67 -0.26 -13.52 9.87
N ASN A 68 0.21 -12.30 9.78
CA ASN A 68 0.06 -11.33 10.88
C ASN A 68 -1.41 -10.98 11.16
N LEU A 69 -2.27 -10.93 10.14
CA LEU A 69 -3.71 -10.74 10.36
C LEU A 69 -4.33 -11.91 11.11
N GLU A 70 -4.00 -13.14 10.71
CA GLU A 70 -4.45 -14.36 11.41
C GLU A 70 -3.96 -14.38 12.87
N LEU A 71 -2.70 -14.00 13.12
CA LEU A 71 -2.15 -13.90 14.47
C LEU A 71 -2.88 -12.86 15.31
N LEU A 72 -3.13 -11.67 14.79
CA LEU A 72 -3.87 -10.61 15.50
C LEU A 72 -5.29 -11.04 15.88
N GLU A 73 -6.00 -11.74 14.98
CA GLU A 73 -7.31 -12.30 15.29
C GLU A 73 -7.26 -13.32 16.43
N ASN A 74 -6.21 -14.15 16.48
CA ASN A 74 -6.02 -15.12 17.56
C ASN A 74 -5.59 -14.45 18.87
N LEU A 75 -4.70 -13.46 18.84
CA LEU A 75 -4.33 -12.68 20.03
C LEU A 75 -5.55 -11.99 20.65
N LYS A 76 -6.49 -11.53 19.83
CA LYS A 76 -7.77 -11.01 20.33
C LYS A 76 -8.58 -12.07 21.04
N LYS A 77 -8.68 -13.29 20.50
CA LYS A 77 -9.43 -14.40 21.10
C LYS A 77 -8.76 -14.89 22.41
N TRP A 78 -7.44 -15.04 22.38
CA TRP A 78 -6.69 -15.61 23.52
C TRP A 78 -6.53 -14.63 24.68
N PHE A 79 -6.26 -13.34 24.37
CA PHE A 79 -5.82 -12.33 25.34
C PHE A 79 -6.67 -11.05 25.35
N ASN A 80 -7.78 -11.01 24.60
CA ASN A 80 -8.58 -9.79 24.42
C ASN A 80 -7.77 -8.59 23.93
N PHE A 81 -6.76 -8.86 23.06
CA PHE A 81 -5.86 -7.86 22.54
C PHE A 81 -6.59 -6.79 21.72
N LYS A 82 -6.26 -5.53 21.93
CA LYS A 82 -6.90 -4.39 21.27
C LYS A 82 -6.11 -3.93 20.07
N TYR A 83 -6.72 -3.96 18.89
CA TYR A 83 -6.07 -3.51 17.65
C TYR A 83 -7.09 -2.95 16.65
N GLU A 84 -6.59 -2.12 15.71
CA GLU A 84 -7.28 -1.77 14.47
C GLU A 84 -6.40 -2.18 13.29
N ILE A 85 -6.98 -2.68 12.21
CA ILE A 85 -6.27 -3.07 11.00
C ILE A 85 -6.61 -2.11 9.88
N ILE A 86 -5.58 -1.52 9.25
CA ILE A 86 -5.77 -0.55 8.17
C ILE A 86 -5.10 -1.07 6.90
N TYR A 87 -5.89 -1.33 5.88
CA TYR A 87 -5.41 -1.74 4.57
C TYR A 87 -5.00 -0.53 3.74
N PHE A 88 -3.71 -0.45 3.43
CA PHE A 88 -3.15 0.61 2.57
C PHE A 88 -3.17 0.22 1.10
N TYR A 89 -3.41 1.23 0.27
CA TYR A 89 -3.43 1.12 -1.19
C TYR A 89 -2.50 2.16 -1.78
N ASN A 90 -1.44 1.73 -2.46
CA ASN A 90 -0.50 2.56 -3.24
C ASN A 90 -0.43 4.03 -2.77
N VAL A 91 0.07 4.23 -1.55
CA VAL A 91 0.13 5.55 -0.94
C VAL A 91 1.10 6.44 -1.73
N TYR A 92 0.70 7.68 -2.00
CA TYR A 92 1.48 8.69 -2.69
C TYR A 92 1.38 10.05 -1.97
N GLY A 93 2.26 10.98 -2.30
CA GLY A 93 2.23 12.34 -1.75
C GLY A 93 3.59 12.85 -1.30
N PRO A 94 3.62 13.96 -0.57
CA PRO A 94 4.85 14.54 -0.04
C PRO A 94 5.66 13.52 0.77
N GLY A 95 6.98 13.56 0.65
CA GLY A 95 7.88 12.65 1.36
C GLY A 95 8.03 11.24 0.77
N GLN A 96 7.30 10.89 -0.30
CA GLN A 96 7.42 9.56 -0.91
C GLN A 96 8.80 9.27 -1.47
N ILE A 97 9.23 8.00 -1.38
CA ILE A 97 10.51 7.54 -1.91
C ILE A 97 10.46 7.54 -3.44
N LYS A 98 11.41 8.24 -4.08
CA LYS A 98 11.45 8.45 -5.54
C LYS A 98 12.51 7.62 -6.25
N LYS A 99 13.52 7.11 -5.54
CA LYS A 99 14.67 6.37 -6.09
C LYS A 99 14.94 5.10 -5.30
N GLY A 100 15.66 4.17 -5.92
CA GLY A 100 16.06 2.90 -5.29
C GLY A 100 14.95 1.85 -5.31
N SER A 101 15.26 0.71 -4.71
CA SER A 101 14.41 -0.49 -4.73
C SER A 101 13.09 -0.34 -3.98
N MET A 102 13.01 0.63 -3.08
CA MET A 102 11.82 0.92 -2.27
C MET A 102 10.98 2.08 -2.82
N ALA A 103 11.31 2.62 -3.99
CA ALA A 103 10.58 3.73 -4.59
C ALA A 103 9.13 3.34 -4.99
N THR A 104 8.22 4.30 -4.84
CA THR A 104 6.82 4.17 -5.28
C THR A 104 6.70 4.49 -6.78
N VAL A 105 5.68 3.94 -7.45
CA VAL A 105 5.48 4.22 -8.88
C VAL A 105 5.28 5.72 -9.15
N ILE A 106 4.51 6.41 -8.32
CA ILE A 106 4.31 7.86 -8.46
C ILE A 106 5.61 8.61 -8.20
N GLY A 107 6.39 8.21 -7.17
CA GLY A 107 7.68 8.81 -6.88
C GLY A 107 8.69 8.62 -8.02
N ILE A 108 8.74 7.43 -8.62
CA ILE A 108 9.57 7.15 -9.80
C ILE A 108 9.18 8.06 -10.97
N PHE A 109 7.88 8.16 -11.27
CA PHE A 109 7.39 9.00 -12.37
C PHE A 109 7.68 10.48 -12.13
N GLU A 110 7.52 10.98 -10.89
CA GLU A 110 7.91 12.35 -10.55
C GLU A 110 9.41 12.64 -10.78
N ASP A 111 10.30 11.73 -10.35
CA ASP A 111 11.74 11.89 -10.52
C ASP A 111 12.12 11.87 -12.02
N GLN A 112 11.57 10.91 -12.76
CA GLN A 112 11.81 10.77 -14.20
C GLN A 112 11.26 11.97 -14.97
N PHE A 113 10.06 12.44 -14.65
CA PHE A 113 9.46 13.62 -15.27
C PHE A 113 10.30 14.87 -15.05
N LYS A 114 10.75 15.12 -13.81
CA LYS A 114 11.64 16.25 -13.48
C LYS A 114 12.97 16.20 -14.22
N LYS A 115 13.47 15.01 -14.47
CA LYS A 115 14.71 14.78 -15.24
C LYS A 115 14.51 14.82 -16.75
N LYS A 116 13.28 15.01 -17.24
CA LYS A 116 12.92 14.98 -18.67
C LYS A 116 13.31 13.65 -19.36
N ILE A 117 13.30 12.54 -18.63
CA ILE A 117 13.56 11.19 -19.18
C ILE A 117 12.24 10.40 -19.29
N PRO A 118 12.15 9.39 -20.20
CA PRO A 118 10.95 8.59 -20.35
C PRO A 118 10.50 7.90 -19.05
N LEU A 119 9.20 7.88 -18.80
CA LEU A 119 8.62 7.17 -17.65
C LEU A 119 8.71 5.67 -17.88
N THR A 120 9.21 4.92 -16.89
CA THR A 120 9.39 3.48 -16.99
C THR A 120 8.17 2.73 -16.48
N ILE A 121 7.55 1.91 -17.35
CA ILE A 121 6.36 1.10 -17.03
C ILE A 121 6.74 -0.37 -17.08
N VAL A 122 6.52 -1.10 -15.98
CA VAL A 122 6.65 -2.56 -15.97
C VAL A 122 5.46 -3.16 -16.72
N ARG A 123 5.75 -4.05 -17.70
CA ARG A 123 4.73 -4.70 -18.53
C ARG A 123 3.74 -5.49 -17.66
N PRO A 124 2.47 -5.57 -18.06
CA PRO A 124 1.86 -4.99 -19.27
C PRO A 124 1.50 -3.50 -19.17
N GLY A 125 1.51 -2.88 -17.95
CA GLY A 125 1.08 -1.51 -17.72
C GLY A 125 -0.44 -1.33 -17.57
N SER A 126 -1.22 -2.32 -17.94
CA SER A 126 -2.68 -2.37 -17.80
C SER A 126 -3.15 -2.75 -16.37
N GLN A 127 -2.23 -3.15 -15.51
CA GLN A 127 -2.55 -3.46 -14.12
C GLN A 127 -3.15 -2.23 -13.42
N SER A 128 -4.38 -2.41 -12.91
CA SER A 128 -5.14 -1.35 -12.24
C SER A 128 -4.79 -1.26 -10.75
N ARG A 129 -4.73 -0.04 -10.24
CA ARG A 129 -4.45 0.24 -8.83
C ARG A 129 -5.33 1.37 -8.32
N ARG A 130 -5.74 1.29 -7.05
CA ARG A 130 -6.20 2.46 -6.32
C ARG A 130 -5.02 3.14 -5.66
N PHE A 131 -5.02 4.44 -5.71
CA PHE A 131 -4.00 5.29 -5.12
C PHE A 131 -4.63 6.11 -4.00
N THR A 132 -3.91 6.27 -2.89
CA THR A 132 -4.38 7.02 -1.73
C THR A 132 -3.36 8.09 -1.38
N HIS A 133 -3.81 9.33 -1.23
CA HIS A 133 -2.91 10.39 -0.77
C HIS A 133 -2.49 10.13 0.69
N VAL A 134 -1.25 10.48 1.04
CA VAL A 134 -0.71 10.24 2.38
C VAL A 134 -1.57 10.91 3.47
N PHE A 135 -2.11 12.09 3.23
CA PHE A 135 -2.98 12.77 4.19
C PHE A 135 -4.30 12.01 4.41
N ASP A 136 -4.93 11.50 3.35
CA ASP A 136 -6.12 10.65 3.49
C ASP A 136 -5.79 9.37 4.27
N THR A 137 -4.58 8.82 4.09
CA THR A 137 -4.11 7.65 4.83
C THR A 137 -3.97 7.96 6.32
N VAL A 138 -3.36 9.11 6.66
CA VAL A 138 -3.21 9.57 8.06
C VAL A 138 -4.57 9.83 8.70
N GLU A 139 -5.49 10.51 7.99
CA GLU A 139 -6.87 10.70 8.47
C GLU A 139 -7.57 9.37 8.73
N GLY A 140 -7.38 8.38 7.86
CA GLY A 140 -7.93 7.03 8.04
C GLY A 140 -7.38 6.33 9.28
N CYS A 141 -6.07 6.46 9.55
CA CYS A 141 -5.44 5.94 10.76
C CYS A 141 -5.99 6.61 12.03
N TYR A 142 -6.11 7.93 12.01
CA TYR A 142 -6.65 8.70 13.11
C TYR A 142 -8.13 8.34 13.38
N PHE A 143 -8.92 8.21 12.33
CA PHE A 143 -10.31 7.77 12.43
C PHE A 143 -10.43 6.39 13.09
N ALA A 144 -9.65 5.40 12.65
CA ALA A 144 -9.64 4.06 13.21
C ALA A 144 -9.22 4.07 14.69
N TRP A 145 -8.17 4.85 15.03
CA TRP A 145 -7.73 5.01 16.41
C TRP A 145 -8.82 5.59 17.30
N LYS A 146 -9.49 6.67 16.86
CA LYS A 146 -10.53 7.36 17.63
C LYS A 146 -11.79 6.50 17.82
N LYS A 147 -12.20 5.74 16.80
CA LYS A 147 -13.40 4.89 16.87
C LYS A 147 -13.26 3.71 17.81
N ASN A 148 -12.05 3.18 17.99
CA ASN A 148 -11.74 2.12 18.95
C ASN A 148 -12.67 0.89 18.85
N MET A 149 -12.93 0.41 17.65
CA MET A 149 -13.94 -0.64 17.39
C MET A 149 -13.35 -2.03 17.20
N CYS A 150 -12.03 -2.17 17.23
CA CYS A 150 -11.30 -3.41 16.90
C CYS A 150 -11.74 -3.99 15.54
N LYS A 151 -11.70 -3.16 14.48
CA LYS A 151 -12.18 -3.49 13.14
C LYS A 151 -11.09 -3.38 12.09
N HIS A 152 -11.47 -3.77 10.89
CA HIS A 152 -10.69 -3.62 9.67
C HIS A 152 -11.15 -2.39 8.90
N TYR A 153 -10.21 -1.56 8.43
CA TYR A 153 -10.47 -0.34 7.66
C TYR A 153 -9.73 -0.40 6.34
N SER A 154 -10.40 -0.01 5.29
CA SER A 154 -9.81 0.15 3.97
C SER A 154 -9.78 1.63 3.62
N VAL A 155 -8.58 2.18 3.44
CA VAL A 155 -8.40 3.59 3.10
C VAL A 155 -7.93 3.71 1.66
N SER A 156 -8.80 4.14 0.76
CA SER A 156 -8.46 4.28 -0.67
C SER A 156 -9.33 5.32 -1.36
N HIS A 157 -8.83 5.93 -2.44
CA HIS A 157 -9.67 6.74 -3.32
C HIS A 157 -10.66 5.83 -4.09
N LYS A 158 -11.85 6.36 -4.43
CA LYS A 158 -12.88 5.60 -5.15
C LYS A 158 -12.42 5.14 -6.54
N LYS A 159 -11.69 6.00 -7.26
CA LYS A 159 -11.24 5.73 -8.62
C LYS A 159 -9.94 4.92 -8.63
N SER A 160 -9.90 3.90 -9.47
CA SER A 160 -8.68 3.17 -9.82
C SER A 160 -8.14 3.67 -11.15
N TYR A 161 -6.84 3.48 -11.35
CA TYR A 161 -6.14 3.82 -12.60
C TYR A 161 -5.20 2.71 -12.98
N THR A 162 -5.06 2.44 -14.26
CA THR A 162 -3.97 1.62 -14.78
C THR A 162 -2.64 2.40 -14.71
N ILE A 163 -1.52 1.71 -14.71
CA ILE A 163 -0.21 2.37 -14.68
C ILE A 163 0.02 3.21 -15.95
N ILE A 164 -0.52 2.76 -17.09
CA ILE A 164 -0.49 3.52 -18.35
C ILE A 164 -1.30 4.82 -18.22
N GLU A 165 -2.50 4.78 -17.65
CA GLU A 165 -3.32 5.99 -17.42
C GLU A 165 -2.58 6.99 -16.52
N VAL A 166 -1.93 6.51 -15.46
CA VAL A 166 -1.14 7.37 -14.57
C VAL A 166 0.04 8.00 -15.33
N ALA A 167 0.76 7.25 -16.16
CA ALA A 167 1.85 7.79 -16.96
C ALA A 167 1.36 8.86 -17.96
N LYS A 168 0.20 8.64 -18.59
CA LYS A 168 -0.42 9.63 -19.51
C LYS A 168 -0.73 10.96 -18.84
N MET A 169 -1.03 10.98 -17.53
CA MET A 169 -1.29 12.23 -16.80
C MET A 169 -0.07 13.15 -16.72
N PHE A 170 1.14 12.61 -16.84
CA PHE A 170 2.39 13.39 -16.89
C PHE A 170 2.71 13.96 -18.27
N ASN A 171 1.98 13.57 -19.32
CA ASN A 171 2.24 13.97 -20.70
C ASN A 171 3.72 13.79 -21.11
N SER A 172 4.28 12.63 -20.83
CA SER A 172 5.70 12.30 -21.04
C SER A 172 5.86 11.03 -21.86
N LYS A 173 7.01 10.88 -22.54
CA LYS A 173 7.36 9.63 -23.23
C LYS A 173 7.43 8.48 -22.24
N VAL A 174 7.09 7.27 -22.69
CA VAL A 174 7.12 6.05 -21.86
C VAL A 174 8.10 5.02 -22.44
N LYS A 175 8.72 4.24 -21.55
CA LYS A 175 9.56 3.09 -21.88
C LYS A 175 9.06 1.88 -21.08
N PHE A 176 8.75 0.78 -21.78
CA PHE A 176 8.34 -0.45 -21.12
C PHE A 176 9.54 -1.27 -20.64
N LEU A 177 9.43 -1.76 -19.40
CA LEU A 177 10.35 -2.71 -18.79
C LEU A 177 9.74 -4.11 -18.83
N PRO A 178 10.54 -5.19 -18.73
CA PRO A 178 10.04 -6.55 -18.59
C PRO A 178 9.08 -6.71 -17.40
N SER A 179 8.17 -7.69 -17.51
CA SER A 179 7.29 -8.06 -16.38
C SER A 179 8.09 -8.55 -15.18
N ARG A 180 7.51 -8.43 -13.98
CA ARG A 180 8.13 -8.85 -12.72
C ARG A 180 7.35 -9.97 -12.05
N LYS A 181 8.05 -10.85 -11.35
CA LYS A 181 7.44 -11.91 -10.53
C LYS A 181 6.55 -11.29 -9.44
N GLY A 182 5.37 -11.88 -9.22
CA GLY A 182 4.42 -11.43 -8.21
C GLY A 182 3.62 -10.19 -8.60
N GLU A 183 3.72 -9.69 -9.85
CA GLU A 183 2.91 -8.56 -10.31
C GLU A 183 1.42 -8.91 -10.32
N ARG A 184 0.60 -8.07 -9.70
CA ARG A 184 -0.86 -8.26 -9.66
C ARG A 184 -1.52 -7.49 -10.80
N TYR A 185 -2.40 -8.16 -11.54
CA TYR A 185 -3.07 -7.58 -12.70
C TYR A 185 -4.35 -6.81 -12.35
N ALA A 186 -5.07 -7.19 -11.29
CA ALA A 186 -6.30 -6.55 -10.87
C ALA A 186 -6.13 -5.67 -9.63
N SER A 187 -7.00 -4.68 -9.47
CA SER A 187 -7.09 -3.91 -8.22
C SER A 187 -7.72 -4.77 -7.12
N ALA A 188 -7.13 -4.79 -5.95
CA ALA A 188 -7.61 -5.53 -4.78
C ALA A 188 -9.05 -5.21 -4.34
N LEU A 189 -9.66 -4.20 -4.92
CA LEU A 189 -10.96 -3.69 -4.50
C LEU A 189 -12.17 -4.44 -5.01
N THR A 190 -12.03 -5.22 -6.07
CA THR A 190 -13.11 -6.11 -6.52
C THR A 190 -13.45 -7.17 -5.47
N SER A 191 -12.48 -7.53 -4.63
CA SER A 191 -12.66 -8.52 -3.56
C SER A 191 -13.17 -7.96 -2.24
N MET A 192 -13.06 -6.65 -2.01
CA MET A 192 -13.54 -6.01 -0.77
C MET A 192 -15.07 -5.91 -0.67
N ASN A 193 -15.80 -6.12 -1.77
CA ASN A 193 -17.25 -6.20 -1.72
C ASN A 193 -17.77 -7.44 -0.97
N LEU A 194 -16.87 -8.38 -0.63
CA LEU A 194 -17.25 -9.68 -0.07
C LEU A 194 -17.21 -9.75 1.47
N SER A 195 -16.66 -8.73 2.15
CA SER A 195 -16.65 -8.75 3.61
C SER A 195 -17.34 -7.51 4.18
N ASN A 196 -18.52 -7.71 4.76
CA ASN A 196 -19.20 -6.76 5.63
C ASN A 196 -18.35 -6.37 6.88
N LYS A 197 -17.16 -6.98 7.04
CA LYS A 197 -16.24 -6.78 8.16
C LYS A 197 -15.29 -5.59 7.95
N VAL A 198 -15.13 -5.10 6.71
CA VAL A 198 -14.19 -4.02 6.40
C VAL A 198 -14.90 -2.68 6.25
N HIS A 199 -14.56 -1.73 7.11
CA HIS A 199 -15.07 -0.36 7.02
C HIS A 199 -14.33 0.41 5.92
N LYS A 200 -15.05 0.89 4.92
CA LYS A 200 -14.48 1.61 3.77
C LYS A 200 -14.37 3.10 4.07
N ILE A 201 -13.15 3.64 4.02
CA ILE A 201 -12.88 5.08 4.10
C ILE A 201 -12.40 5.52 2.72
N PHE A 202 -13.10 6.49 2.13
CA PHE A 202 -12.71 7.01 0.82
C PHE A 202 -11.91 8.30 0.97
N GLY A 203 -10.68 8.28 0.41
CA GLY A 203 -9.84 9.46 0.31
C GLY A 203 -10.46 10.54 -0.56
N LYS A 204 -10.20 11.79 -0.23
CA LYS A 204 -10.74 12.99 -0.88
C LYS A 204 -9.79 13.54 -1.94
N ILE A 205 -8.47 13.34 -1.76
CA ILE A 205 -7.44 13.93 -2.62
C ILE A 205 -7.28 13.09 -3.88
N ASN A 206 -7.50 13.70 -5.03
CA ASN A 206 -7.46 13.03 -6.33
C ASN A 206 -6.03 12.96 -6.86
N LEU A 207 -5.62 11.77 -7.35
CA LEU A 207 -4.31 11.56 -7.96
C LEU A 207 -4.08 12.44 -9.20
N LYS A 208 -5.09 12.61 -10.04
CA LYS A 208 -4.98 13.41 -11.26
C LYS A 208 -4.63 14.87 -10.94
N ASP A 209 -5.31 15.45 -9.96
CA ASP A 209 -5.07 16.84 -9.54
C ASP A 209 -3.69 17.01 -8.94
N TYR A 210 -3.25 16.04 -8.14
CA TYR A 210 -1.88 16.00 -7.60
C TYR A 210 -0.82 16.00 -8.71
N ILE A 211 -1.00 15.15 -9.72
CA ILE A 211 -0.06 15.06 -10.86
C ILE A 211 -0.10 16.33 -11.71
N ILE A 212 -1.28 16.88 -11.99
CA ILE A 212 -1.42 18.16 -12.73
C ILE A 212 -0.64 19.28 -12.02
N ASN A 213 -0.71 19.35 -10.71
CA ASN A 213 0.03 20.35 -9.94
C ASN A 213 1.54 20.15 -10.06
N ILE A 214 2.04 18.91 -10.08
CA ILE A 214 3.46 18.62 -10.31
C ILE A 214 3.90 19.09 -11.70
N VAL A 215 3.11 18.79 -12.73
CA VAL A 215 3.41 19.15 -14.12
C VAL A 215 3.45 20.68 -14.27
N LYS A 216 2.43 21.40 -13.78
CA LYS A 216 2.36 22.87 -13.81
C LYS A 216 3.53 23.52 -13.08
N ASN A 217 3.87 23.04 -11.88
CA ASN A 217 4.98 23.61 -11.11
C ASN A 217 6.36 23.34 -11.70
N SER A 218 6.50 22.27 -12.49
CA SER A 218 7.75 21.97 -13.20
C SER A 218 7.93 22.85 -14.46
N GLN A 219 6.86 23.39 -15.03
CA GLN A 219 6.92 24.30 -16.17
C GLN A 219 7.19 25.77 -15.76
N LYS A 220 6.95 26.11 -14.48
CA LYS A 220 7.16 27.46 -13.95
C LYS A 220 8.58 27.72 -13.40
N ARG A 221 9.44 26.70 -13.35
CA ARG A 221 10.84 26.87 -12.97
C ARG A 221 11.67 27.03 -14.23
N PRO A 222 12.31 28.20 -14.43
CA PRO A 222 13.21 28.44 -15.55
C PRO A 222 14.39 27.48 -15.55
#